data_f36b8ba5c57d601bc3e82d9912b8e95d
#
_entry.id   f36b8ba5c57d601bc3e82d9912b8e95d
#
_cell.length_a   1.000
_cell.length_b   1.000
_cell.length_c   1.000
_cell.angle_alpha   90.00
_cell.angle_beta   90.00
_cell.angle_gamma   90.00
#
_symmetry.space_group_name_H-M   'P 1'
#
loop_
_entity.id
_entity.type
_entity.pdbx_description
1 polymer ?
#
loop_
_entity_poly.entity_id
_entity_poly.type
_entity_poly.pdbx_seq_one_letter_code
_entity_poly.pdbx_strand_id
1 'polypeptide(L)'
;MKENWWKKSVVYQIYPQSFMDSNGDGIGDFNGIIQKLDYLMELGVDVLWICPMYASPLVDNGYDISDYYKVNPIFGTNEDMENLIAEAKKRNIKIILDLVVNHCSDQHEWFQKAIRDSECEEAEYFYLKTTDDDKEPNNWRSNFGGSVWSRLPDGRWYYHTFAKEQPDLNWECDKLRKKIFEMINWWLDKGIAGFRVDAITFIKKDLSFESRSTEEERYPVENLTDYEGIGVFLNEMKEQCFKKYNCMTVAEAPGVDAKAFERYAGEDGYLSMIFDFGWENMDGEKDKSDVDAIERWKHKIFSSVSNNSKAGWSAIFLENHDQSRCLNKFLEKKDISFYSASALACIYFFLYGTPFIYQGQEIGMTNVKWRDINDMADVRAKRTYQEAIEQGKNAQEVLAFFSELGRDNSRTPMQWDDSENGGFSNGKPWIKCNDNYKEINVMNQINDPNSLYSFYKRLIKCYHDHADVMSQGAFYPMYEQYRGLIAYKRKSDNNELLVIVNFTDSQIEAIDVDQNCVLCNYKEMEQKFMRPYEARIYCK
;
A
#
# COMPACT_ATOMS: atom_id res chain seq x y z
N MET A 1 -14.92 -23.08 -12.85
CA MET A 1 -14.57 -22.01 -11.89
C MET A 1 -13.98 -20.88 -12.68
N LYS A 2 -14.32 -19.62 -12.38
CA LYS A 2 -13.62 -18.47 -12.98
C LYS A 2 -12.18 -18.50 -12.48
N GLU A 3 -11.20 -18.31 -13.37
CA GLU A 3 -9.79 -18.30 -12.99
C GLU A 3 -9.51 -17.07 -12.11
N ASN A 4 -8.82 -17.28 -10.99
CA ASN A 4 -8.37 -16.18 -10.11
C ASN A 4 -7.14 -15.53 -10.76
N TRP A 5 -7.36 -14.76 -11.83
CA TRP A 5 -6.35 -14.17 -12.68
C TRP A 5 -5.31 -13.32 -11.90
N TRP A 6 -5.73 -12.71 -10.80
CA TRP A 6 -4.84 -11.90 -9.94
C TRP A 6 -3.72 -12.70 -9.27
N LYS A 7 -3.87 -14.03 -9.12
CA LYS A 7 -2.82 -14.89 -8.56
C LYS A 7 -1.60 -15.05 -9.48
N LYS A 8 -1.74 -14.68 -10.76
CA LYS A 8 -0.67 -14.71 -11.77
C LYS A 8 -0.21 -13.31 -12.17
N SER A 9 -0.72 -12.28 -11.50
CA SER A 9 -0.50 -10.88 -11.87
C SER A 9 0.55 -10.22 -10.99
N VAL A 10 1.21 -9.22 -11.56
CA VAL A 10 2.07 -8.26 -10.87
C VAL A 10 1.36 -6.91 -10.87
N VAL A 11 1.21 -6.32 -9.69
CA VAL A 11 0.52 -5.04 -9.49
C VAL A 11 1.53 -3.92 -9.33
N TYR A 12 1.29 -2.79 -9.99
CA TYR A 12 2.06 -1.57 -9.82
C TYR A 12 1.18 -0.48 -9.24
N GLN A 13 1.55 0.05 -8.08
CA GLN A 13 0.81 1.11 -7.41
C GLN A 13 1.27 2.49 -7.92
N ILE A 14 0.33 3.30 -8.35
CA ILE A 14 0.52 4.69 -8.76
C ILE A 14 -0.11 5.63 -7.73
N TYR A 15 0.68 6.59 -7.27
CA TYR A 15 0.23 7.76 -6.53
C TYR A 15 0.09 8.93 -7.52
N PRO A 16 -1.12 9.24 -8.01
CA PRO A 16 -1.31 10.09 -9.19
C PRO A 16 -0.62 11.45 -9.08
N GLN A 17 -0.76 12.13 -7.92
CA GLN A 17 -0.17 13.44 -7.68
C GLN A 17 1.33 13.53 -7.97
N SER A 18 2.05 12.39 -7.86
CA SER A 18 3.51 12.34 -7.92
C SER A 18 4.03 11.44 -9.06
N PHE A 19 3.19 10.98 -9.98
CA PHE A 19 3.64 10.06 -11.02
C PHE A 19 4.18 10.79 -12.24
N MET A 20 3.36 11.59 -12.92
CA MET A 20 3.77 12.42 -14.08
C MET A 20 2.78 13.57 -14.27
N ASP A 21 3.28 14.78 -14.33
CA ASP A 21 2.53 15.99 -14.64
C ASP A 21 2.61 16.26 -16.15
N SER A 22 1.48 16.23 -16.84
CA SER A 22 1.41 16.45 -18.29
C SER A 22 1.13 17.91 -18.67
N ASN A 23 0.62 18.72 -17.76
CA ASN A 23 0.14 20.08 -18.03
C ASN A 23 1.02 21.19 -17.45
N GLY A 24 1.98 20.86 -16.55
CA GLY A 24 2.96 21.77 -15.98
C GLY A 24 2.45 22.54 -14.75
N ASP A 25 1.40 22.06 -14.09
CA ASP A 25 0.86 22.71 -12.88
C ASP A 25 1.54 22.24 -11.57
N GLY A 26 2.43 21.26 -11.66
CA GLY A 26 3.17 20.70 -10.54
C GLY A 26 2.51 19.49 -9.90
N ILE A 27 1.38 19.01 -10.43
CA ILE A 27 0.61 17.87 -9.93
C ILE A 27 0.51 16.84 -11.06
N GLY A 28 0.77 15.56 -10.74
CA GLY A 28 0.60 14.49 -11.71
C GLY A 28 -0.87 14.26 -12.05
N ASP A 29 -1.12 13.80 -13.28
CA ASP A 29 -2.46 13.68 -13.85
C ASP A 29 -2.65 12.42 -14.70
N PHE A 30 -3.88 12.13 -15.14
CA PHE A 30 -4.17 10.93 -15.93
C PHE A 30 -3.52 10.94 -17.31
N ASN A 31 -3.38 12.09 -17.95
CA ASN A 31 -2.68 12.19 -19.22
C ASN A 31 -1.19 11.90 -19.04
N GLY A 32 -0.60 12.30 -17.91
CA GLY A 32 0.75 11.92 -17.52
C GLY A 32 0.88 10.40 -17.32
N ILE A 33 -0.09 9.76 -16.67
CA ILE A 33 -0.10 8.29 -16.55
C ILE A 33 -0.19 7.63 -17.93
N ILE A 34 -1.06 8.13 -18.81
CA ILE A 34 -1.20 7.61 -20.19
C ILE A 34 0.13 7.70 -20.95
N GLN A 35 0.87 8.80 -20.83
CA GLN A 35 2.20 8.97 -21.46
C GLN A 35 3.22 7.93 -21.00
N LYS A 36 3.04 7.35 -19.83
CA LYS A 36 3.96 6.37 -19.22
C LYS A 36 3.46 4.91 -19.28
N LEU A 37 2.31 4.65 -19.92
CA LEU A 37 1.78 3.29 -20.03
C LEU A 37 2.70 2.33 -20.80
N ASP A 38 3.44 2.81 -21.81
CA ASP A 38 4.39 1.98 -22.54
C ASP A 38 5.58 1.58 -21.66
N TYR A 39 6.08 2.47 -20.80
CA TYR A 39 7.07 2.17 -19.78
C TYR A 39 6.61 1.06 -18.84
N LEU A 40 5.36 1.15 -18.35
CA LEU A 40 4.76 0.15 -17.46
C LEU A 40 4.53 -1.19 -18.15
N MET A 41 4.09 -1.16 -19.42
CA MET A 41 3.95 -2.35 -20.25
C MET A 41 5.30 -3.03 -20.48
N GLU A 42 6.35 -2.27 -20.78
CA GLU A 42 7.71 -2.79 -20.96
C GLU A 42 8.32 -3.33 -19.67
N LEU A 43 7.99 -2.75 -18.52
CA LEU A 43 8.36 -3.30 -17.21
C LEU A 43 7.73 -4.67 -16.98
N GLY A 44 6.54 -4.92 -17.54
CA GLY A 44 5.84 -6.21 -17.53
C GLY A 44 4.74 -6.31 -16.47
N VAL A 45 4.24 -5.20 -15.95
CA VAL A 45 3.16 -5.20 -14.95
C VAL A 45 1.79 -5.46 -15.59
N ASP A 46 0.89 -6.11 -14.85
CA ASP A 46 -0.43 -6.53 -15.35
C ASP A 46 -1.56 -5.62 -14.85
N VAL A 47 -1.37 -5.00 -13.69
CA VAL A 47 -2.41 -4.24 -13.00
C VAL A 47 -1.84 -2.93 -12.48
N LEU A 48 -2.54 -1.84 -12.69
CA LEU A 48 -2.26 -0.56 -12.05
C LEU A 48 -3.25 -0.34 -10.91
N TRP A 49 -2.76 -0.16 -9.71
CA TRP A 49 -3.54 0.37 -8.60
C TRP A 49 -3.36 1.88 -8.56
N ILE A 50 -4.43 2.60 -8.85
CA ILE A 50 -4.48 4.06 -8.78
C ILE A 50 -4.98 4.47 -7.40
N CYS A 51 -4.14 5.18 -6.62
CA CYS A 51 -4.53 5.79 -5.34
C CYS A 51 -5.69 6.78 -5.53
N PRO A 52 -6.38 7.22 -4.44
CA PRO A 52 -7.64 7.95 -4.56
C PRO A 52 -7.56 9.12 -5.54
N MET A 53 -8.44 9.10 -6.51
CA MET A 53 -8.49 10.08 -7.60
C MET A 53 -9.82 10.85 -7.65
N TYR A 54 -10.72 10.56 -6.71
CA TYR A 54 -12.05 11.16 -6.62
C TYR A 54 -12.01 12.62 -6.19
N ALA A 55 -13.10 13.35 -6.43
CA ALA A 55 -13.23 14.71 -5.92
C ALA A 55 -13.02 14.73 -4.40
N SER A 56 -12.11 15.59 -3.96
CA SER A 56 -11.63 15.66 -2.58
C SER A 56 -11.07 17.04 -2.30
N PRO A 57 -11.26 17.60 -1.10
CA PRO A 57 -10.52 18.77 -0.62
C PRO A 57 -9.03 18.52 -0.39
N LEU A 58 -8.57 17.25 -0.43
CA LEU A 58 -7.19 16.82 -0.24
C LEU A 58 -6.62 17.07 1.17
N VAL A 59 -7.46 17.07 2.20
CA VAL A 59 -7.01 17.18 3.59
C VAL A 59 -6.12 15.99 3.94
N ASP A 60 -6.51 14.79 3.53
CA ASP A 60 -5.72 13.56 3.61
C ASP A 60 -5.39 13.03 2.20
N ASN A 61 -4.92 13.93 1.33
CA ASN A 61 -4.38 13.61 0.00
C ASN A 61 -5.30 12.71 -0.87
N GLY A 62 -6.63 12.91 -0.77
CA GLY A 62 -7.61 12.19 -1.58
C GLY A 62 -8.41 11.13 -0.83
N TYR A 63 -8.01 10.74 0.39
CA TYR A 63 -8.79 9.83 1.24
C TYR A 63 -9.99 10.49 1.92
N ASP A 64 -10.15 11.79 1.79
CA ASP A 64 -11.32 12.59 2.19
C ASP A 64 -12.21 12.87 0.97
N ILE A 65 -13.01 11.88 0.55
CA ILE A 65 -13.79 11.92 -0.71
C ILE A 65 -15.05 12.77 -0.54
N SER A 66 -15.20 13.80 -1.39
CA SER A 66 -16.38 14.68 -1.41
C SER A 66 -17.42 14.29 -2.47
N ASP A 67 -17.05 13.52 -3.50
CA ASP A 67 -17.96 12.98 -4.51
C ASP A 67 -17.35 11.71 -5.14
N TYR A 68 -17.95 10.56 -4.89
CA TYR A 68 -17.46 9.26 -5.36
C TYR A 68 -17.61 9.04 -6.87
N TYR A 69 -18.44 9.83 -7.55
CA TYR A 69 -18.73 9.70 -8.98
C TYR A 69 -17.91 10.64 -9.86
N LYS A 70 -17.15 11.55 -9.24
CA LYS A 70 -16.34 12.53 -9.95
C LYS A 70 -14.86 12.34 -9.69
N VAL A 71 -14.10 12.45 -10.76
CA VAL A 71 -12.65 12.62 -10.71
C VAL A 71 -12.32 13.99 -10.10
N ASN A 72 -11.26 14.06 -9.29
CA ASN A 72 -10.74 15.33 -8.82
C ASN A 72 -10.19 16.13 -10.00
N PRO A 73 -10.62 17.40 -10.21
CA PRO A 73 -10.19 18.22 -11.34
C PRO A 73 -8.66 18.37 -11.48
N ILE A 74 -7.90 18.19 -10.40
CA ILE A 74 -6.42 18.25 -10.46
C ILE A 74 -5.82 17.08 -11.26
N PHE A 75 -6.54 15.95 -11.39
CA PHE A 75 -6.09 14.78 -12.15
C PHE A 75 -6.68 14.71 -13.56
N GLY A 76 -7.68 15.53 -13.85
CA GLY A 76 -8.44 15.54 -15.10
C GLY A 76 -9.93 15.39 -14.90
N THR A 77 -10.60 14.76 -15.85
CA THR A 77 -12.04 14.56 -15.89
C THR A 77 -12.40 13.07 -15.83
N ASN A 78 -13.70 12.77 -15.70
CA ASN A 78 -14.18 11.40 -15.83
C ASN A 78 -13.87 10.81 -17.22
N GLU A 79 -13.90 11.63 -18.28
CA GLU A 79 -13.54 11.22 -19.64
C GLU A 79 -12.06 10.87 -19.75
N ASP A 80 -11.15 11.63 -19.08
CA ASP A 80 -9.72 11.30 -19.02
C ASP A 80 -9.49 9.97 -18.30
N MET A 81 -10.25 9.67 -17.24
CA MET A 81 -10.16 8.37 -16.56
C MET A 81 -10.68 7.23 -17.44
N GLU A 82 -11.77 7.42 -18.17
CA GLU A 82 -12.29 6.45 -19.13
C GLU A 82 -11.27 6.21 -20.26
N ASN A 83 -10.59 7.27 -20.72
CA ASN A 83 -9.50 7.17 -21.68
C ASN A 83 -8.30 6.39 -21.11
N LEU A 84 -7.91 6.65 -19.86
CA LEU A 84 -6.85 5.89 -19.19
C LEU A 84 -7.19 4.39 -19.12
N ILE A 85 -8.44 4.04 -18.77
CA ILE A 85 -8.92 2.64 -18.76
C ILE A 85 -8.79 2.02 -20.16
N ALA A 86 -9.21 2.75 -21.20
CA ALA A 86 -9.16 2.28 -22.58
C ALA A 86 -7.72 2.10 -23.10
N GLU A 87 -6.81 3.04 -22.80
CA GLU A 87 -5.40 2.98 -23.21
C GLU A 87 -4.63 1.88 -22.44
N ALA A 88 -4.89 1.68 -21.16
CA ALA A 88 -4.33 0.58 -20.38
C ALA A 88 -4.79 -0.78 -20.95
N LYS A 89 -6.08 -0.90 -21.27
CA LYS A 89 -6.64 -2.13 -21.86
C LYS A 89 -5.99 -2.51 -23.20
N LYS A 90 -5.64 -1.53 -24.07
CA LYS A 90 -4.92 -1.78 -25.32
C LYS A 90 -3.55 -2.44 -25.09
N ARG A 91 -2.95 -2.22 -23.93
CA ARG A 91 -1.66 -2.76 -23.48
C ARG A 91 -1.78 -4.01 -22.61
N ASN A 92 -2.99 -4.58 -22.49
CA ASN A 92 -3.33 -5.69 -21.59
C ASN A 92 -3.10 -5.37 -20.10
N ILE A 93 -3.09 -4.11 -19.74
CA ILE A 93 -2.98 -3.65 -18.36
C ILE A 93 -4.38 -3.40 -17.81
N LYS A 94 -4.67 -3.93 -16.62
CA LYS A 94 -5.92 -3.71 -15.88
C LYS A 94 -5.74 -2.55 -14.90
N ILE A 95 -6.86 -1.92 -14.52
CA ILE A 95 -6.86 -0.86 -13.51
C ILE A 95 -7.71 -1.28 -12.33
N ILE A 96 -7.22 -1.09 -11.12
CA ILE A 96 -7.99 -1.11 -9.89
C ILE A 96 -7.91 0.26 -9.22
N LEU A 97 -8.99 0.65 -8.54
CA LEU A 97 -9.10 1.94 -7.85
C LEU A 97 -9.09 1.75 -6.33
N ASP A 98 -8.79 2.80 -5.59
CA ASP A 98 -9.04 2.83 -4.16
C ASP A 98 -10.54 2.92 -3.86
N LEU A 99 -11.01 2.14 -2.88
CA LEU A 99 -12.38 2.15 -2.37
C LEU A 99 -12.35 2.59 -0.91
N VAL A 100 -12.63 3.87 -0.68
CA VAL A 100 -12.63 4.48 0.65
C VAL A 100 -14.08 4.56 1.13
N VAL A 101 -14.48 3.63 1.99
CA VAL A 101 -15.88 3.49 2.43
C VAL A 101 -16.05 3.40 3.95
N ASN A 102 -14.98 3.55 4.72
CA ASN A 102 -15.08 3.73 6.17
C ASN A 102 -15.60 5.14 6.50
N HIS A 103 -15.22 6.14 5.72
CA HIS A 103 -15.51 7.56 5.92
C HIS A 103 -15.67 8.27 4.58
N CYS A 104 -16.15 9.49 4.61
CA CYS A 104 -16.10 10.42 3.47
C CYS A 104 -15.57 11.78 3.93
N SER A 105 -15.45 12.75 3.03
CA SER A 105 -15.12 14.13 3.40
C SER A 105 -16.26 14.79 4.18
N ASP A 106 -15.91 15.72 5.08
CA ASP A 106 -16.87 16.64 5.67
C ASP A 106 -17.54 17.56 4.61
N GLN A 107 -16.94 17.68 3.42
CA GLN A 107 -17.52 18.39 2.27
C GLN A 107 -18.44 17.51 1.39
N HIS A 108 -18.58 16.22 1.70
CA HIS A 108 -19.49 15.35 0.97
C HIS A 108 -20.94 15.80 1.14
N GLU A 109 -21.72 15.74 0.06
CA GLU A 109 -23.12 16.16 0.06
C GLU A 109 -23.93 15.50 1.19
N TRP A 110 -23.70 14.23 1.49
CA TRP A 110 -24.37 13.51 2.56
C TRP A 110 -24.10 14.15 3.94
N PHE A 111 -22.84 14.44 4.26
CA PHE A 111 -22.51 15.07 5.53
C PHE A 111 -23.02 16.50 5.62
N GLN A 112 -22.93 17.26 4.54
CA GLN A 112 -23.43 18.62 4.48
C GLN A 112 -24.95 18.71 4.67
N LYS A 113 -25.73 17.71 4.23
CA LYS A 113 -27.16 17.61 4.53
C LYS A 113 -27.40 17.22 5.97
N ALA A 114 -26.71 16.18 6.48
CA ALA A 114 -26.84 15.67 7.84
C ALA A 114 -26.58 16.74 8.93
N ILE A 115 -25.64 17.66 8.69
CA ILE A 115 -25.36 18.74 9.65
C ILE A 115 -26.40 19.87 9.60
N ARG A 116 -27.07 20.08 8.47
CA ARG A 116 -28.07 21.14 8.29
C ARG A 116 -29.45 20.74 8.80
N ASP A 117 -29.80 19.47 8.64
CA ASP A 117 -31.11 18.93 8.99
C ASP A 117 -30.94 17.56 9.69
N SER A 118 -31.22 17.51 10.99
CA SER A 118 -31.12 16.29 11.78
C SER A 118 -32.18 15.24 11.45
N GLU A 119 -33.23 15.62 10.74
CA GLU A 119 -34.35 14.76 10.35
C GLU A 119 -34.24 14.24 8.92
N CYS A 120 -33.21 14.65 8.15
CA CYS A 120 -33.00 14.16 6.80
C CYS A 120 -32.50 12.71 6.80
N GLU A 121 -32.67 12.03 5.66
CA GLU A 121 -32.21 10.64 5.49
C GLU A 121 -30.69 10.51 5.71
N GLU A 122 -29.92 11.48 5.25
CA GLU A 122 -28.46 11.47 5.33
C GLU A 122 -27.93 11.62 6.76
N ALA A 123 -28.76 12.08 7.73
CA ALA A 123 -28.38 12.09 9.14
C ALA A 123 -28.17 10.66 9.70
N GLU A 124 -28.87 9.66 9.14
CA GLU A 124 -28.69 8.25 9.50
C GLU A 124 -27.37 7.66 8.95
N TYR A 125 -26.72 8.33 7.99
CA TYR A 125 -25.50 7.86 7.34
C TYR A 125 -24.24 8.06 8.18
N PHE A 126 -24.35 8.78 9.30
CA PHE A 126 -23.23 9.12 10.18
C PHE A 126 -23.54 8.75 11.63
N TYR A 127 -22.49 8.59 12.43
CA TYR A 127 -22.62 8.43 13.88
C TYR A 127 -22.70 9.80 14.54
N LEU A 128 -23.94 10.27 14.78
CA LEU A 128 -24.21 11.54 15.44
C LEU A 128 -24.69 11.28 16.88
N LYS A 129 -24.17 12.02 17.86
CA LYS A 129 -24.52 11.89 19.29
C LYS A 129 -24.77 13.25 19.92
N THR A 130 -25.68 13.28 20.89
CA THR A 130 -25.90 14.39 21.80
C THR A 130 -25.55 13.91 23.21
N THR A 131 -24.89 14.74 24.01
CA THR A 131 -24.54 14.46 25.38
C THR A 131 -25.19 15.50 26.33
N ASP A 132 -25.64 15.04 27.52
CA ASP A 132 -26.35 15.91 28.46
C ASP A 132 -25.42 16.90 29.18
N ASP A 133 -24.13 16.57 29.29
CA ASP A 133 -23.12 17.35 30.03
C ASP A 133 -22.15 18.11 29.11
N ASP A 134 -22.46 18.19 27.84
CA ASP A 134 -21.69 18.92 26.83
C ASP A 134 -20.24 18.40 26.62
N LYS A 135 -19.95 17.17 27.10
CA LYS A 135 -18.67 16.50 26.95
C LYS A 135 -18.70 15.50 25.80
N GLU A 136 -17.49 15.09 25.39
CA GLU A 136 -17.32 14.04 24.39
C GLU A 136 -18.03 12.75 24.82
N PRO A 137 -18.65 12.00 23.87
CA PRO A 137 -19.39 10.77 24.18
C PRO A 137 -18.54 9.68 24.85
N ASN A 138 -17.23 9.62 24.59
CA ASN A 138 -16.32 8.67 25.21
C ASN A 138 -14.84 9.13 25.14
N ASN A 139 -13.93 8.29 25.66
CA ASN A 139 -12.50 8.57 25.73
C ASN A 139 -11.69 7.96 24.58
N TRP A 140 -12.27 7.68 23.43
CA TRP A 140 -11.53 7.05 22.35
C TRP A 140 -10.65 8.05 21.59
N ARG A 141 -9.48 7.56 21.15
CA ARG A 141 -8.47 8.32 20.39
C ARG A 141 -8.53 7.96 18.93
N SER A 142 -8.52 8.98 18.05
CA SER A 142 -8.39 8.84 16.62
C SER A 142 -7.01 8.29 16.21
N ASN A 143 -6.94 7.59 15.08
CA ASN A 143 -5.69 7.15 14.45
C ASN A 143 -4.72 8.31 14.15
N PHE A 144 -5.25 9.51 13.94
CA PHE A 144 -4.45 10.70 13.71
C PHE A 144 -4.25 11.55 14.98
N GLY A 145 -4.55 10.97 16.15
CA GLY A 145 -4.40 11.62 17.45
C GLY A 145 -5.64 12.43 17.86
N GLY A 146 -5.72 12.81 19.14
CA GLY A 146 -6.86 13.52 19.71
C GLY A 146 -8.12 12.65 19.82
N SER A 147 -9.28 13.29 20.01
CA SER A 147 -10.58 12.60 20.13
C SER A 147 -11.05 12.02 18.80
N VAL A 148 -11.83 10.94 18.84
CA VAL A 148 -12.64 10.46 17.71
C VAL A 148 -13.93 11.26 17.51
N TRP A 149 -14.20 12.22 18.38
CA TRP A 149 -15.41 13.04 18.35
C TRP A 149 -15.08 14.50 18.07
N SER A 150 -15.82 15.08 17.14
CA SER A 150 -15.79 16.52 16.87
C SER A 150 -17.18 17.11 17.02
N ARG A 151 -17.24 18.32 17.57
CA ARG A 151 -18.50 18.99 17.89
C ARG A 151 -19.00 19.83 16.74
N LEU A 152 -20.28 19.69 16.42
CA LEU A 152 -20.99 20.53 15.45
C LEU A 152 -21.46 21.85 16.11
N PRO A 153 -21.72 22.90 15.32
CA PRO A 153 -22.23 24.17 15.85
C PRO A 153 -23.57 24.08 16.61
N ASP A 154 -24.38 23.09 16.30
CA ASP A 154 -25.68 22.83 16.97
C ASP A 154 -25.56 22.01 18.27
N GLY A 155 -24.33 21.66 18.68
CA GLY A 155 -24.05 20.93 19.91
C GLY A 155 -23.96 19.42 19.75
N ARG A 156 -24.36 18.84 18.63
CA ARG A 156 -24.14 17.43 18.34
C ARG A 156 -22.67 17.11 18.17
N TRP A 157 -22.29 15.84 18.41
CA TRP A 157 -20.97 15.29 18.15
C TRP A 157 -21.06 14.32 16.96
N TYR A 158 -20.06 14.34 16.07
CA TYR A 158 -19.90 13.33 15.03
C TYR A 158 -18.61 12.54 15.22
N TYR A 159 -18.68 11.27 14.85
CA TYR A 159 -17.57 10.32 14.98
C TYR A 159 -16.65 10.33 13.77
N HIS A 160 -15.33 10.25 13.99
CA HIS A 160 -14.32 10.08 12.95
C HIS A 160 -13.15 9.22 13.45
N THR A 161 -12.83 8.16 12.72
CA THR A 161 -11.68 7.28 13.01
C THR A 161 -10.36 7.98 12.73
N PHE A 162 -10.29 8.83 11.70
CA PHE A 162 -9.11 9.54 11.20
C PHE A 162 -9.21 11.04 11.46
N ALA A 163 -8.97 11.88 10.44
CA ALA A 163 -9.08 13.32 10.62
C ALA A 163 -10.53 13.76 10.92
N LYS A 164 -10.69 14.89 11.59
CA LYS A 164 -12.03 15.47 11.84
C LYS A 164 -12.77 15.82 10.54
N GLU A 165 -12.04 16.04 9.47
CA GLU A 165 -12.56 16.27 8.12
C GLU A 165 -13.00 14.97 7.42
N GLN A 166 -12.88 13.80 8.09
CA GLN A 166 -13.25 12.48 7.58
C GLN A 166 -14.32 11.81 8.47
N PRO A 167 -15.59 12.31 8.48
CA PRO A 167 -16.66 11.70 9.24
C PRO A 167 -16.92 10.26 8.80
N ASP A 168 -17.01 9.35 9.78
CA ASP A 168 -17.21 7.93 9.52
C ASP A 168 -18.64 7.61 9.08
N LEU A 169 -18.73 6.72 8.10
CA LEU A 169 -19.99 6.24 7.53
C LEU A 169 -20.63 5.15 8.40
N ASN A 170 -21.91 5.26 8.65
CA ASN A 170 -22.69 4.35 9.47
C ASN A 170 -23.15 3.13 8.66
N TRP A 171 -22.36 2.07 8.64
CA TRP A 171 -22.66 0.82 7.92
C TRP A 171 -23.88 0.06 8.47
N GLU A 172 -24.43 0.42 9.62
CA GLU A 172 -25.70 -0.12 10.10
C GLU A 172 -26.87 0.37 9.21
N CYS A 173 -26.75 1.53 8.57
CA CYS A 173 -27.77 2.09 7.70
C CYS A 173 -27.79 1.35 6.34
N ASP A 174 -28.85 0.59 6.07
CA ASP A 174 -29.02 -0.19 4.83
C ASP A 174 -29.17 0.70 3.59
N LYS A 175 -29.73 1.91 3.74
CA LYS A 175 -29.84 2.89 2.67
C LYS A 175 -28.47 3.38 2.23
N LEU A 176 -27.56 3.67 3.18
CA LEU A 176 -26.18 4.03 2.89
C LEU A 176 -25.47 2.90 2.17
N ARG A 177 -25.55 1.66 2.66
CA ARG A 177 -24.91 0.51 2.00
C ARG A 177 -25.34 0.36 0.55
N LYS A 178 -26.63 0.54 0.26
CA LYS A 178 -27.14 0.53 -1.13
C LYS A 178 -26.47 1.60 -2.00
N LYS A 179 -26.30 2.83 -1.49
CA LYS A 179 -25.60 3.90 -2.21
C LYS A 179 -24.13 3.56 -2.49
N ILE A 180 -23.46 2.96 -1.51
CA ILE A 180 -22.08 2.48 -1.67
C ILE A 180 -22.02 1.37 -2.75
N PHE A 181 -22.94 0.41 -2.74
CA PHE A 181 -22.99 -0.67 -3.74
C PHE A 181 -23.33 -0.17 -5.15
N GLU A 182 -24.21 0.83 -5.27
CA GLU A 182 -24.48 1.52 -6.54
C GLU A 182 -23.20 2.15 -7.10
N MET A 183 -22.43 2.85 -6.26
CA MET A 183 -21.17 3.48 -6.63
C MET A 183 -20.11 2.46 -7.04
N ILE A 184 -19.93 1.38 -6.29
CA ILE A 184 -18.99 0.29 -6.61
C ILE A 184 -19.32 -0.30 -7.99
N ASN A 185 -20.58 -0.64 -8.22
CA ASN A 185 -21.03 -1.21 -9.50
C ASN A 185 -20.86 -0.22 -10.66
N TRP A 186 -21.09 1.07 -10.43
CA TRP A 186 -20.91 2.11 -11.45
C TRP A 186 -19.47 2.19 -11.97
N TRP A 187 -18.47 2.09 -11.08
CA TRP A 187 -17.07 2.07 -11.49
C TRP A 187 -16.69 0.75 -12.19
N LEU A 188 -17.20 -0.39 -11.70
CA LEU A 188 -17.00 -1.69 -12.36
C LEU A 188 -17.60 -1.72 -13.77
N ASP A 189 -18.77 -1.10 -13.98
CA ASP A 189 -19.41 -0.97 -15.29
C ASP A 189 -18.58 -0.10 -16.26
N LYS A 190 -17.77 0.83 -15.77
CA LYS A 190 -16.81 1.59 -16.59
C LYS A 190 -15.58 0.77 -17.03
N GLY A 191 -15.43 -0.44 -16.52
CA GLY A 191 -14.43 -1.40 -16.99
C GLY A 191 -13.15 -1.46 -16.15
N ILE A 192 -13.15 -0.94 -14.94
CA ILE A 192 -12.06 -1.23 -13.98
C ILE A 192 -12.09 -2.71 -13.59
N ALA A 193 -10.94 -3.23 -13.17
CA ALA A 193 -10.79 -4.64 -12.85
C ALA A 193 -10.97 -4.96 -11.35
N GLY A 194 -11.26 -3.97 -10.52
CA GLY A 194 -11.48 -4.17 -9.10
C GLY A 194 -11.08 -2.99 -8.22
N PHE A 195 -10.83 -3.29 -6.94
CA PHE A 195 -10.55 -2.25 -5.94
C PHE A 195 -9.46 -2.67 -4.93
N ARG A 196 -8.70 -1.69 -4.49
CA ARG A 196 -8.04 -1.72 -3.20
C ARG A 196 -8.97 -1.09 -2.17
N VAL A 197 -9.33 -1.83 -1.14
CA VAL A 197 -10.32 -1.42 -0.13
C VAL A 197 -9.60 -0.86 1.08
N ASP A 198 -9.82 0.42 1.33
CA ASP A 198 -9.18 1.19 2.40
C ASP A 198 -9.79 0.87 3.76
N ALA A 199 -8.93 0.74 4.80
CA ALA A 199 -9.31 0.71 6.21
C ALA A 199 -10.56 -0.16 6.52
N ILE A 200 -10.73 -1.29 5.84
CA ILE A 200 -11.98 -2.04 5.80
C ILE A 200 -12.41 -2.61 7.15
N THR A 201 -11.46 -2.86 8.03
CA THR A 201 -11.75 -3.42 9.37
C THR A 201 -12.38 -2.43 10.33
N PHE A 202 -12.40 -1.15 9.96
CA PHE A 202 -13.03 -0.09 10.76
C PHE A 202 -14.50 0.15 10.43
N ILE A 203 -15.09 -0.42 9.37
CA ILE A 203 -16.46 -0.11 8.94
C ILE A 203 -17.53 -0.51 9.97
N LYS A 204 -17.26 -1.53 10.80
CA LYS A 204 -18.13 -1.93 11.92
C LYS A 204 -17.63 -1.30 13.20
N LYS A 205 -18.50 -0.56 13.88
CA LYS A 205 -18.20 0.08 15.17
C LYS A 205 -18.77 -0.70 16.36
N ASP A 206 -18.15 -0.53 17.52
CA ASP A 206 -18.81 -0.82 18.78
C ASP A 206 -19.88 0.24 19.06
N LEU A 207 -21.14 -0.13 18.86
CA LEU A 207 -22.26 0.78 18.96
C LEU A 207 -22.61 1.19 20.40
N SER A 208 -22.00 0.56 21.41
CA SER A 208 -22.14 1.02 22.79
C SER A 208 -21.55 2.40 22.99
N PHE A 209 -20.48 2.71 22.27
CA PHE A 209 -19.69 3.93 22.42
C PHE A 209 -19.32 4.22 23.88
N GLU A 210 -19.13 3.16 24.69
CA GLU A 210 -18.74 3.31 26.09
C GLU A 210 -17.25 3.62 26.21
N SER A 211 -16.91 4.48 27.18
CA SER A 211 -15.53 4.74 27.56
C SER A 211 -14.86 3.45 28.04
N ARG A 212 -13.60 3.24 27.63
CA ARG A 212 -12.83 2.05 27.98
C ARG A 212 -11.68 2.39 28.90
N SER A 213 -11.34 1.43 29.78
CA SER A 213 -10.16 1.55 30.64
C SER A 213 -8.90 1.49 29.80
N THR A 214 -7.96 2.40 30.05
CA THR A 214 -6.66 2.48 29.37
C THR A 214 -5.64 3.10 30.32
N GLU A 215 -4.36 2.76 30.14
CA GLU A 215 -3.23 3.42 30.80
C GLU A 215 -2.82 4.71 30.07
N GLU A 216 -3.25 4.88 28.81
CA GLU A 216 -3.06 6.08 28.02
C GLU A 216 -4.13 7.13 28.39
N GLU A 217 -3.89 8.37 27.97
CA GLU A 217 -4.88 9.45 28.14
C GLU A 217 -6.23 9.11 27.48
N ARG A 218 -6.17 8.44 26.31
CA ARG A 218 -7.34 8.02 25.53
C ARG A 218 -7.17 6.58 25.02
N TYR A 219 -8.27 5.85 24.89
CA TYR A 219 -8.28 4.49 24.38
C TYR A 219 -8.09 4.47 22.85
N PRO A 220 -7.04 3.81 22.31
CA PRO A 220 -6.78 3.79 20.87
C PRO A 220 -7.88 3.07 20.09
N VAL A 221 -8.42 3.73 19.05
CA VAL A 221 -9.47 3.14 18.19
C VAL A 221 -8.96 1.97 17.35
N GLU A 222 -7.66 1.87 17.16
CA GLU A 222 -6.99 0.75 16.49
C GLU A 222 -7.25 -0.61 17.14
N ASN A 223 -7.60 -0.60 18.43
CA ASN A 223 -7.97 -1.81 19.18
C ASN A 223 -9.43 -2.25 18.93
N LEU A 224 -10.19 -1.52 18.10
CA LEU A 224 -11.59 -1.78 17.79
C LEU A 224 -11.80 -2.19 16.31
N THR A 225 -10.77 -2.70 15.66
CA THR A 225 -10.84 -3.24 14.30
C THR A 225 -11.44 -4.65 14.25
N ASP A 226 -11.91 -5.08 13.09
CA ASP A 226 -12.55 -6.40 12.87
C ASP A 226 -13.65 -6.72 13.90
N TYR A 227 -14.45 -5.70 14.24
CA TYR A 227 -15.47 -5.81 15.26
C TYR A 227 -16.54 -6.85 14.91
N GLU A 228 -17.05 -7.53 15.92
CA GLU A 228 -18.05 -8.60 15.77
C GLU A 228 -19.24 -8.14 14.90
N GLY A 229 -19.61 -8.97 13.91
CA GLY A 229 -20.67 -8.68 12.96
C GLY A 229 -20.22 -8.00 11.67
N ILE A 230 -18.97 -7.58 11.52
CA ILE A 230 -18.45 -6.96 10.28
C ILE A 230 -18.67 -7.84 9.03
N GLY A 231 -18.62 -9.16 9.20
CA GLY A 231 -18.83 -10.12 8.13
C GLY A 231 -20.17 -10.01 7.41
N VAL A 232 -21.19 -9.46 8.06
CA VAL A 232 -22.50 -9.18 7.43
C VAL A 232 -22.33 -8.18 6.30
N PHE A 233 -21.63 -7.06 6.57
CA PHE A 233 -21.41 -6.00 5.59
C PHE A 233 -20.49 -6.43 4.46
N LEU A 234 -19.40 -7.14 4.81
CA LEU A 234 -18.43 -7.62 3.83
C LEU A 234 -19.05 -8.67 2.89
N ASN A 235 -19.87 -9.58 3.42
CA ASN A 235 -20.62 -10.54 2.61
C ASN A 235 -21.62 -9.86 1.70
N GLU A 236 -22.37 -8.88 2.20
CA GLU A 236 -23.33 -8.13 1.40
C GLU A 236 -22.63 -7.43 0.23
N MET A 237 -21.51 -6.75 0.48
CA MET A 237 -20.69 -6.11 -0.55
C MET A 237 -20.15 -7.12 -1.57
N LYS A 238 -19.64 -8.28 -1.14
CA LYS A 238 -19.19 -9.36 -2.01
C LYS A 238 -20.30 -9.84 -2.94
N GLU A 239 -21.49 -10.15 -2.39
CA GLU A 239 -22.60 -10.69 -3.16
C GLU A 239 -23.23 -9.65 -4.11
N GLN A 240 -23.37 -8.39 -3.66
CA GLN A 240 -24.03 -7.34 -4.42
C GLN A 240 -23.10 -6.71 -5.49
N CYS A 241 -21.78 -6.76 -5.30
CA CYS A 241 -20.82 -6.10 -6.17
C CYS A 241 -19.82 -7.08 -6.79
N PHE A 242 -18.89 -7.62 -6.02
CA PHE A 242 -17.68 -8.24 -6.54
C PHE A 242 -17.93 -9.54 -7.32
N LYS A 243 -18.85 -10.38 -6.88
CA LYS A 243 -19.18 -11.64 -7.56
C LYS A 243 -19.64 -11.48 -9.00
N LYS A 244 -20.26 -10.36 -9.35
CA LYS A 244 -20.80 -10.12 -10.68
C LYS A 244 -19.70 -9.96 -11.74
N TYR A 245 -18.56 -9.35 -11.36
CA TYR A 245 -17.57 -8.82 -12.30
C TYR A 245 -16.31 -9.65 -12.42
N ASN A 246 -16.08 -10.69 -11.60
CA ASN A 246 -14.78 -11.38 -11.53
C ASN A 246 -13.63 -10.41 -11.28
N CYS A 247 -13.85 -9.44 -10.40
CA CYS A 247 -12.91 -8.39 -10.08
C CYS A 247 -11.90 -8.82 -9.02
N MET A 248 -10.73 -8.20 -9.02
CA MET A 248 -9.73 -8.29 -7.98
C MET A 248 -10.10 -7.34 -6.83
N THR A 249 -10.04 -7.83 -5.61
CA THR A 249 -10.18 -7.00 -4.42
C THR A 249 -9.01 -7.24 -3.46
N VAL A 250 -8.32 -6.19 -3.08
CA VAL A 250 -7.26 -6.25 -2.09
C VAL A 250 -7.56 -5.26 -0.97
N ALA A 251 -7.46 -5.67 0.30
CA ALA A 251 -7.80 -4.77 1.39
C ALA A 251 -6.64 -4.48 2.32
N GLU A 252 -6.64 -3.26 2.81
CA GLU A 252 -5.95 -2.88 4.02
C GLU A 252 -6.83 -3.28 5.21
N ALA A 253 -6.38 -4.30 5.95
CA ALA A 253 -7.16 -4.95 6.99
C ALA A 253 -6.36 -5.04 8.31
N PRO A 254 -6.07 -3.89 8.96
CA PRO A 254 -5.37 -3.89 10.24
C PRO A 254 -6.19 -4.66 11.28
N GLY A 255 -5.50 -5.35 12.20
CA GLY A 255 -6.11 -6.13 13.26
C GLY A 255 -6.61 -7.52 12.85
N VAL A 256 -6.57 -7.90 11.58
CA VAL A 256 -6.89 -9.25 11.12
C VAL A 256 -5.76 -10.20 11.51
N ASP A 257 -6.01 -11.08 12.46
CA ASP A 257 -5.07 -12.11 12.87
C ASP A 257 -5.10 -13.35 11.94
N ALA A 258 -4.19 -14.29 12.16
CA ALA A 258 -4.10 -15.52 11.36
C ALA A 258 -5.40 -16.37 11.37
N LYS A 259 -6.24 -16.26 12.42
CA LYS A 259 -7.51 -16.99 12.50
C LYS A 259 -8.61 -16.31 11.68
N ALA A 260 -8.58 -14.97 11.63
CA ALA A 260 -9.51 -14.19 10.85
C ALA A 260 -9.15 -14.18 9.36
N PHE A 261 -7.88 -14.42 9.01
CA PHE A 261 -7.36 -14.30 7.65
C PHE A 261 -8.18 -15.11 6.62
N GLU A 262 -8.58 -16.35 6.96
CA GLU A 262 -9.39 -17.21 6.09
C GLU A 262 -10.75 -16.56 5.76
N ARG A 263 -11.38 -15.90 6.73
CA ARG A 263 -12.66 -15.20 6.50
C ARG A 263 -12.52 -14.05 5.50
N TYR A 264 -11.35 -13.38 5.51
CA TYR A 264 -11.09 -12.23 4.61
C TYR A 264 -10.64 -12.67 3.24
N ALA A 265 -9.65 -13.55 3.14
CA ALA A 265 -8.91 -13.85 1.91
C ALA A 265 -8.80 -15.35 1.59
N GLY A 266 -9.60 -16.20 2.24
CA GLY A 266 -9.71 -17.64 1.92
C GLY A 266 -10.43 -17.88 0.59
N GLU A 267 -10.63 -19.15 0.23
CA GLU A 267 -11.28 -19.53 -1.04
C GLU A 267 -12.69 -18.92 -1.16
N ASP A 268 -13.45 -18.95 -0.07
CA ASP A 268 -14.76 -18.31 0.05
C ASP A 268 -14.72 -16.98 0.84
N GLY A 269 -13.54 -16.39 0.98
CA GLY A 269 -13.34 -15.15 1.71
C GLY A 269 -14.13 -13.96 1.16
N TYR A 270 -14.23 -12.91 1.94
CA TYR A 270 -14.94 -11.69 1.55
C TYR A 270 -14.28 -11.00 0.36
N LEU A 271 -12.94 -11.09 0.26
CA LEU A 271 -12.07 -10.39 -0.67
C LEU A 271 -11.12 -11.37 -1.36
N SER A 272 -10.49 -10.95 -2.46
CA SER A 272 -9.51 -11.79 -3.16
C SER A 272 -8.22 -11.98 -2.37
N MET A 273 -7.79 -10.95 -1.63
CA MET A 273 -6.58 -10.93 -0.82
C MET A 273 -6.60 -9.77 0.19
N ILE A 274 -5.71 -9.83 1.17
CA ILE A 274 -5.38 -8.69 2.05
C ILE A 274 -3.87 -8.49 2.09
N PHE A 275 -3.44 -7.26 2.38
CA PHE A 275 -2.02 -6.94 2.54
C PHE A 275 -1.43 -7.66 3.75
N ASP A 276 -0.25 -8.26 3.56
CA ASP A 276 0.50 -8.91 4.62
C ASP A 276 1.45 -7.92 5.30
N PHE A 277 1.03 -7.39 6.44
CA PHE A 277 1.82 -6.48 7.27
C PHE A 277 2.72 -7.21 8.28
N GLY A 278 2.72 -8.54 8.31
CA GLY A 278 3.42 -9.33 9.34
C GLY A 278 4.96 -9.24 9.31
N TRP A 279 5.54 -8.76 8.21
CA TRP A 279 7.00 -8.70 7.99
C TRP A 279 7.46 -7.43 7.27
N GLU A 280 6.62 -6.44 7.17
CA GLU A 280 6.76 -5.24 6.32
C GLU A 280 7.94 -4.32 6.67
N ASN A 281 8.61 -4.52 7.81
CA ASN A 281 9.70 -3.67 8.23
C ASN A 281 10.69 -4.37 9.18
N MET A 282 11.83 -3.72 9.33
CA MET A 282 12.87 -4.01 10.34
C MET A 282 12.95 -2.87 11.37
N ASP A 283 11.85 -2.17 11.63
CA ASP A 283 11.82 -1.04 12.57
C ASP A 283 12.18 -1.49 13.99
N GLY A 284 12.92 -0.64 14.70
CA GLY A 284 13.44 -0.93 16.03
C GLY A 284 14.77 -1.67 16.04
N GLU A 285 15.27 -2.16 14.89
CA GLU A 285 16.61 -2.71 14.79
C GLU A 285 17.65 -1.58 14.77
N LYS A 286 18.68 -1.70 15.64
CA LYS A 286 19.75 -0.70 15.74
C LYS A 286 20.70 -0.74 14.54
N ASP A 287 20.89 -1.92 13.98
CA ASP A 287 21.70 -2.18 12.79
C ASP A 287 20.99 -3.26 11.95
N LYS A 288 20.49 -2.87 10.79
CA LYS A 288 19.74 -3.75 9.87
C LYS A 288 20.66 -4.73 9.14
N SER A 289 21.99 -4.50 9.15
CA SER A 289 22.99 -5.42 8.61
C SER A 289 23.44 -6.47 9.63
N ASP A 290 23.02 -6.35 10.91
CA ASP A 290 23.29 -7.36 11.93
C ASP A 290 22.57 -8.67 11.59
N VAL A 291 23.31 -9.77 11.62
CA VAL A 291 22.79 -11.11 11.33
C VAL A 291 21.62 -11.49 12.25
N ASP A 292 21.62 -11.06 13.51
CA ASP A 292 20.49 -11.33 14.43
C ASP A 292 19.22 -10.55 14.03
N ALA A 293 19.36 -9.33 13.51
CA ALA A 293 18.26 -8.54 12.98
C ALA A 293 17.66 -9.23 11.73
N ILE A 294 18.54 -9.69 10.82
CA ILE A 294 18.14 -10.43 9.62
C ILE A 294 17.41 -11.74 10.00
N GLU A 295 17.89 -12.47 11.02
CA GLU A 295 17.23 -13.69 11.49
C GLU A 295 15.85 -13.42 12.08
N ARG A 296 15.68 -12.35 12.86
CA ARG A 296 14.36 -11.95 13.38
C ARG A 296 13.39 -11.61 12.22
N TRP A 297 13.87 -10.89 11.22
CA TRP A 297 13.06 -10.56 10.04
C TRP A 297 12.73 -11.80 9.19
N LYS A 298 13.70 -12.68 8.94
CA LYS A 298 13.48 -14.00 8.29
C LYS A 298 12.39 -14.79 9.00
N HIS A 299 12.44 -14.84 10.33
CA HIS A 299 11.41 -15.52 11.12
C HIS A 299 10.02 -14.89 10.97
N LYS A 300 9.93 -13.55 10.95
CA LYS A 300 8.66 -12.83 10.66
C LYS A 300 8.12 -13.23 9.28
N ILE A 301 8.94 -13.19 8.23
CA ILE A 301 8.55 -13.60 6.87
C ILE A 301 8.00 -15.04 6.88
N PHE A 302 8.79 -15.99 7.37
CA PHE A 302 8.42 -17.41 7.31
C PHE A 302 7.19 -17.72 8.15
N SER A 303 7.05 -17.12 9.31
CA SER A 303 5.89 -17.27 10.18
C SER A 303 4.62 -16.71 9.53
N SER A 304 4.66 -15.48 9.05
CA SER A 304 3.50 -14.84 8.40
C SER A 304 3.08 -15.61 7.14
N VAL A 305 4.01 -15.82 6.20
CA VAL A 305 3.70 -16.47 4.93
C VAL A 305 3.25 -17.93 5.13
N SER A 306 3.87 -18.68 6.05
CA SER A 306 3.47 -20.07 6.33
C SER A 306 2.06 -20.15 6.93
N ASN A 307 1.65 -19.18 7.73
CA ASN A 307 0.30 -19.13 8.30
C ASN A 307 -0.72 -18.71 7.23
N ASN A 308 -0.45 -17.61 6.54
CA ASN A 308 -1.36 -17.04 5.55
C ASN A 308 -1.59 -17.99 4.35
N SER A 309 -0.54 -18.70 3.89
CA SER A 309 -0.64 -19.64 2.77
C SER A 309 -1.58 -20.84 3.02
N LYS A 310 -1.87 -21.15 4.28
CA LYS A 310 -2.83 -22.20 4.66
C LYS A 310 -4.27 -21.71 4.72
N ALA A 311 -4.44 -20.40 4.90
CA ALA A 311 -5.73 -19.79 5.18
C ALA A 311 -6.30 -19.03 3.97
N GLY A 312 -5.45 -18.46 3.09
CA GLY A 312 -5.93 -17.66 1.99
C GLY A 312 -4.82 -17.11 1.10
N TRP A 313 -5.06 -15.96 0.46
CA TRP A 313 -4.15 -15.33 -0.49
C TRP A 313 -3.72 -13.93 -0.01
N SER A 314 -2.42 -13.66 0.00
CA SER A 314 -1.86 -12.37 0.43
C SER A 314 -1.58 -11.44 -0.75
N ALA A 315 -1.63 -10.14 -0.50
CA ALA A 315 -0.91 -9.13 -1.26
C ALA A 315 0.44 -8.89 -0.58
N ILE A 316 1.53 -9.06 -1.30
CA ILE A 316 2.89 -8.95 -0.79
C ILE A 316 3.56 -7.70 -1.35
N PHE A 317 4.22 -6.93 -0.50
CA PHE A 317 4.80 -5.63 -0.86
C PHE A 317 6.00 -5.28 0.03
N LEU A 318 6.82 -4.33 -0.41
CA LEU A 318 7.92 -3.79 0.38
C LEU A 318 7.64 -2.36 0.85
N GLU A 319 6.95 -1.58 0.04
CA GLU A 319 6.60 -0.19 0.30
C GLU A 319 5.27 0.18 -0.34
N ASN A 320 4.67 1.26 0.14
CA ASN A 320 3.48 1.89 -0.41
C ASN A 320 3.49 3.40 -0.11
N HIS A 321 2.42 4.11 -0.44
CA HIS A 321 2.27 5.55 -0.24
C HIS A 321 2.15 6.00 1.23
N ASP A 322 2.02 5.07 2.19
CA ASP A 322 1.88 5.33 3.63
C ASP A 322 3.11 4.91 4.45
N GLN A 323 4.19 4.57 3.78
CA GLN A 323 5.43 4.12 4.41
C GLN A 323 6.64 4.87 3.83
N SER A 324 7.78 4.77 4.50
CA SER A 324 9.06 5.20 3.94
C SER A 324 9.54 4.25 2.84
N ARG A 325 10.49 4.65 2.02
CA ARG A 325 11.05 3.85 0.93
C ARG A 325 11.69 2.55 1.44
N CYS A 326 11.47 1.45 0.73
CA CYS A 326 11.89 0.12 1.17
C CYS A 326 13.39 -0.01 1.39
N LEU A 327 14.22 0.61 0.53
CA LEU A 327 15.66 0.55 0.71
C LEU A 327 16.11 1.15 2.04
N ASN A 328 15.42 2.18 2.54
CA ASN A 328 15.69 2.79 3.84
C ASN A 328 15.09 1.99 5.01
N LYS A 329 13.98 1.26 4.78
CA LYS A 329 13.37 0.40 5.81
C LYS A 329 14.18 -0.85 6.12
N PHE A 330 14.78 -1.48 5.10
CA PHE A 330 15.38 -2.81 5.19
C PHE A 330 16.91 -2.80 5.16
N LEU A 331 17.53 -1.71 4.77
CA LEU A 331 18.99 -1.61 4.59
C LEU A 331 19.57 -0.44 5.37
N GLU A 332 20.81 -0.60 5.83
CA GLU A 332 21.61 0.53 6.26
C GLU A 332 22.00 1.38 5.05
N LYS A 333 22.08 2.69 5.23
CA LYS A 333 22.40 3.62 4.14
C LYS A 333 23.70 3.25 3.40
N LYS A 334 24.71 2.74 4.13
CA LYS A 334 26.01 2.32 3.58
C LYS A 334 25.90 1.10 2.66
N ASP A 335 24.85 0.29 2.84
CA ASP A 335 24.63 -0.98 2.16
C ASP A 335 23.68 -0.86 0.96
N ILE A 336 23.10 0.31 0.74
CA ILE A 336 22.21 0.55 -0.41
C ILE A 336 23.03 0.48 -1.69
N SER A 337 22.74 -0.49 -2.53
CA SER A 337 23.39 -0.76 -3.80
C SER A 337 22.46 -1.51 -4.75
N PHE A 338 22.85 -1.68 -6.01
CA PHE A 338 22.17 -2.57 -6.94
C PHE A 338 21.99 -3.98 -6.36
N TYR A 339 23.02 -4.53 -5.71
CA TYR A 339 22.99 -5.91 -5.21
C TYR A 339 22.02 -6.07 -4.04
N SER A 340 22.05 -5.16 -3.07
CA SER A 340 21.14 -5.23 -1.92
C SER A 340 19.69 -4.94 -2.31
N ALA A 341 19.44 -3.98 -3.21
CA ALA A 341 18.13 -3.67 -3.73
C ALA A 341 17.53 -4.85 -4.53
N SER A 342 18.32 -5.48 -5.39
CA SER A 342 17.89 -6.64 -6.17
C SER A 342 17.73 -7.90 -5.32
N ALA A 343 18.56 -8.09 -4.28
CA ALA A 343 18.38 -9.16 -3.29
C ALA A 343 17.06 -8.99 -2.53
N LEU A 344 16.78 -7.78 -2.05
CA LEU A 344 15.50 -7.44 -1.38
C LEU A 344 14.31 -7.72 -2.29
N ALA A 345 14.40 -7.34 -3.58
CA ALA A 345 13.38 -7.65 -4.57
C ALA A 345 13.14 -9.17 -4.72
N CYS A 346 14.20 -9.99 -4.78
CA CYS A 346 14.09 -11.44 -4.88
C CYS A 346 13.46 -12.07 -3.63
N ILE A 347 13.70 -11.52 -2.43
CA ILE A 347 13.15 -12.06 -1.18
C ILE A 347 11.63 -12.04 -1.21
N TYR A 348 11.01 -10.90 -1.60
CA TYR A 348 9.55 -10.80 -1.48
C TYR A 348 8.79 -11.30 -2.70
N PHE A 349 9.36 -11.14 -3.92
CA PHE A 349 8.62 -11.25 -5.17
C PHE A 349 8.04 -12.64 -5.44
N PHE A 350 8.65 -13.69 -4.91
CA PHE A 350 8.24 -15.08 -5.08
C PHE A 350 7.58 -15.69 -3.83
N LEU A 351 7.30 -14.90 -2.79
CA LEU A 351 6.53 -15.35 -1.62
C LEU A 351 5.11 -15.79 -2.04
N TYR A 352 4.36 -16.37 -1.14
CA TYR A 352 2.99 -16.83 -1.41
C TYR A 352 2.02 -15.66 -1.40
N GLY A 353 1.64 -15.18 -2.59
CA GLY A 353 0.75 -14.04 -2.77
C GLY A 353 0.97 -13.33 -4.10
N THR A 354 0.24 -12.24 -4.32
CA THR A 354 0.39 -11.36 -5.48
C THR A 354 1.39 -10.25 -5.14
N PRO A 355 2.48 -10.06 -5.91
CA PRO A 355 3.46 -9.02 -5.65
C PRO A 355 2.95 -7.63 -6.08
N PHE A 356 3.17 -6.65 -5.22
CA PHE A 356 2.91 -5.24 -5.46
C PHE A 356 4.23 -4.48 -5.52
N ILE A 357 4.39 -3.66 -6.54
CA ILE A 357 5.51 -2.72 -6.74
C ILE A 357 4.94 -1.32 -6.55
N TYR A 358 5.57 -0.49 -5.75
CA TYR A 358 5.22 0.91 -5.64
C TYR A 358 6.06 1.75 -6.61
N GLN A 359 5.48 2.82 -7.20
CA GLN A 359 6.18 3.70 -8.14
C GLN A 359 7.55 4.15 -7.62
N GLY A 360 8.59 3.95 -8.44
CA GLY A 360 9.97 4.29 -8.10
C GLY A 360 10.74 3.21 -7.35
N GLN A 361 10.10 2.15 -6.88
CA GLN A 361 10.77 1.00 -6.27
C GLN A 361 11.68 0.30 -7.29
N GLU A 362 11.23 0.19 -8.53
CA GLU A 362 11.93 -0.47 -9.64
C GLU A 362 13.20 0.25 -10.10
N ILE A 363 13.35 1.52 -9.74
CA ILE A 363 14.57 2.31 -10.00
C ILE A 363 15.38 2.60 -8.73
N GLY A 364 14.91 2.13 -7.57
CA GLY A 364 15.60 2.29 -6.30
C GLY A 364 15.51 3.69 -5.68
N MET A 365 14.36 4.36 -5.77
CA MET A 365 14.13 5.62 -5.07
C MET A 365 14.29 5.46 -3.56
N THR A 366 14.86 6.47 -2.91
CA THR A 366 15.18 6.48 -1.48
C THR A 366 14.47 7.62 -0.75
N ASN A 367 14.54 7.58 0.58
CA ASN A 367 14.00 8.65 1.43
C ASN A 367 14.65 10.02 1.17
N VAL A 368 13.89 11.06 1.47
CA VAL A 368 14.33 12.47 1.42
C VAL A 368 14.76 12.95 2.81
N LYS A 369 15.76 13.81 2.85
CA LYS A 369 16.11 14.53 4.07
C LYS A 369 15.23 15.78 4.21
N TRP A 370 14.21 15.70 5.07
CA TRP A 370 13.35 16.83 5.41
C TRP A 370 14.09 17.83 6.32
N ARG A 371 14.03 19.11 5.98
CA ARG A 371 14.70 20.18 6.73
C ARG A 371 13.74 21.17 7.37
N ASP A 372 12.53 21.24 6.84
CA ASP A 372 11.44 22.09 7.32
C ASP A 372 10.13 21.31 7.26
N ILE A 373 9.32 21.39 8.31
CA ILE A 373 7.99 20.75 8.36
C ILE A 373 7.04 21.33 7.28
N ASN A 374 7.28 22.56 6.86
CA ASN A 374 6.49 23.20 5.80
C ASN A 374 6.74 22.62 4.40
N ASP A 375 7.86 21.90 4.20
CA ASP A 375 8.15 21.18 2.95
C ASP A 375 7.38 19.85 2.86
N MET A 376 6.78 19.41 3.96
CA MET A 376 5.99 18.17 4.03
C MET A 376 4.52 18.44 3.74
N ALA A 377 3.83 17.46 3.18
CA ALA A 377 2.41 17.53 2.86
C ALA A 377 1.53 16.79 3.88
N ASP A 378 2.07 15.75 4.53
CA ASP A 378 1.34 14.87 5.43
C ASP A 378 0.75 15.60 6.64
N VAL A 379 -0.59 15.60 6.75
CA VAL A 379 -1.34 16.21 7.86
C VAL A 379 -0.98 15.57 9.21
N ARG A 380 -0.76 14.25 9.23
CA ARG A 380 -0.35 13.52 10.44
C ARG A 380 1.04 13.96 10.90
N ALA A 381 2.00 14.09 9.97
CA ALA A 381 3.34 14.53 10.31
C ALA A 381 3.35 15.96 10.87
N LYS A 382 2.61 16.88 10.24
CA LYS A 382 2.46 18.27 10.72
C LYS A 382 1.89 18.35 12.12
N ARG A 383 0.84 17.57 12.40
CA ARG A 383 0.22 17.52 13.72
C ARG A 383 1.16 16.92 14.76
N THR A 384 1.76 15.76 14.47
CA THR A 384 2.73 15.11 15.39
C THR A 384 3.93 16.01 15.66
N TYR A 385 4.41 16.76 14.66
CA TYR A 385 5.47 17.74 14.83
C TYR A 385 5.04 18.85 15.82
N GLN A 386 3.85 19.43 15.62
CA GLN A 386 3.34 20.49 16.48
C GLN A 386 3.22 20.03 17.93
N GLU A 387 2.59 18.87 18.17
CA GLU A 387 2.44 18.25 19.50
C GLU A 387 3.81 17.99 20.15
N ALA A 388 4.79 17.53 19.38
CA ALA A 388 6.16 17.28 19.87
C ALA A 388 6.87 18.59 20.28
N ILE A 389 6.69 19.66 19.51
CA ILE A 389 7.27 20.98 19.86
C ILE A 389 6.61 21.56 21.10
N GLU A 390 5.27 21.45 21.23
CA GLU A 390 4.53 21.88 22.44
C GLU A 390 4.99 21.11 23.69
N GLN A 391 5.40 19.84 23.54
CA GLN A 391 6.02 19.03 24.59
C GLN A 391 7.52 19.34 24.83
N GLY A 392 8.10 20.31 24.12
CA GLY A 392 9.49 20.75 24.28
C GLY A 392 10.53 19.84 23.61
N LYS A 393 10.13 18.97 22.67
CA LYS A 393 11.09 18.14 21.90
C LYS A 393 11.89 18.98 20.90
N ASN A 394 13.07 18.51 20.55
CA ASN A 394 13.95 19.17 19.59
C ASN A 394 13.38 19.03 18.16
N ALA A 395 13.16 20.18 17.49
CA ALA A 395 12.62 20.23 16.12
C ALA A 395 13.45 19.41 15.11
N GLN A 396 14.80 19.45 15.23
CA GLN A 396 15.70 18.71 14.34
C GLN A 396 15.57 17.19 14.53
N GLU A 397 15.38 16.72 15.76
CA GLU A 397 15.18 15.30 16.05
C GLU A 397 13.85 14.79 15.49
N VAL A 398 12.79 15.62 15.60
CA VAL A 398 11.48 15.27 15.03
C VAL A 398 11.53 15.23 13.49
N LEU A 399 12.23 16.18 12.86
CA LEU A 399 12.42 16.16 11.40
C LEU A 399 13.30 14.98 10.94
N ALA A 400 14.30 14.60 11.74
CA ALA A 400 15.11 13.41 11.46
C ALA A 400 14.26 12.13 11.50
N PHE A 401 13.35 12.01 12.47
CA PHE A 401 12.39 10.91 12.54
C PHE A 401 11.52 10.83 11.27
N PHE A 402 10.96 11.94 10.80
CA PHE A 402 10.18 11.94 9.56
C PHE A 402 11.02 11.68 8.31
N SER A 403 12.29 12.08 8.30
CA SER A 403 13.20 11.74 7.19
C SER A 403 13.50 10.25 7.11
N GLU A 404 13.37 9.53 8.21
CA GLU A 404 13.56 8.08 8.27
C GLU A 404 12.26 7.32 8.03
N LEU A 405 11.19 7.67 8.74
CA LEU A 405 9.95 6.87 8.80
C LEU A 405 8.72 7.57 8.22
N GLY A 406 8.81 8.85 7.88
CA GLY A 406 7.66 9.61 7.38
C GLY A 406 7.16 9.12 6.02
N ARG A 407 5.83 9.07 5.86
CA ARG A 407 5.19 8.59 4.63
C ARG A 407 5.38 9.52 3.43
N ASP A 408 5.67 10.80 3.63
CA ASP A 408 5.99 11.74 2.54
C ASP A 408 7.26 11.37 1.76
N ASN A 409 8.13 10.51 2.32
CA ASN A 409 9.27 9.96 1.59
C ASN A 409 8.84 9.18 0.33
N SER A 410 7.72 8.44 0.40
CA SER A 410 7.16 7.73 -0.73
C SER A 410 6.30 8.61 -1.65
N ARG A 411 5.84 9.78 -1.15
CA ARG A 411 4.99 10.70 -1.91
C ARG A 411 5.77 11.70 -2.77
N THR A 412 7.11 11.68 -2.70
CA THR A 412 7.95 12.50 -3.57
C THR A 412 7.74 12.12 -5.04
N PRO A 413 7.85 13.10 -5.98
CA PRO A 413 7.67 12.87 -7.39
C PRO A 413 8.55 11.76 -7.96
N MET A 414 8.00 10.99 -8.90
CA MET A 414 8.74 10.00 -9.68
C MET A 414 9.89 10.66 -10.44
N GLN A 415 11.04 10.00 -10.47
CA GLN A 415 12.27 10.51 -11.07
C GLN A 415 12.43 9.92 -12.48
N TRP A 416 11.96 10.67 -13.50
CA TRP A 416 11.99 10.21 -14.89
C TRP A 416 13.33 10.44 -15.58
N ASP A 417 13.97 11.59 -15.31
CA ASP A 417 15.25 11.97 -15.91
C ASP A 417 16.06 12.91 -14.99
N ASP A 418 17.18 13.45 -15.49
CA ASP A 418 18.09 14.33 -14.76
C ASP A 418 17.76 15.83 -14.93
N SER A 419 16.68 16.17 -15.65
CA SER A 419 16.20 17.54 -15.80
C SER A 419 15.58 18.09 -14.50
N GLU A 420 15.23 19.35 -14.48
CA GLU A 420 14.60 20.01 -13.35
C GLU A 420 13.36 19.20 -12.87
N ASN A 421 13.20 19.08 -11.55
CA ASN A 421 12.15 18.27 -10.90
C ASN A 421 12.17 16.79 -11.30
N GLY A 422 13.32 16.26 -11.75
CA GLY A 422 13.43 14.86 -12.15
C GLY A 422 12.62 14.50 -13.39
N GLY A 423 12.30 15.47 -14.26
CA GLY A 423 11.42 15.26 -15.42
C GLY A 423 9.96 14.97 -15.07
N PHE A 424 9.58 15.13 -13.80
CA PHE A 424 8.19 14.96 -13.35
C PHE A 424 7.27 16.07 -13.84
N SER A 425 7.73 17.32 -13.77
CA SER A 425 6.95 18.52 -14.08
C SER A 425 7.83 19.65 -14.59
N ASN A 426 7.29 20.45 -15.51
CA ASN A 426 7.86 21.74 -15.91
C ASN A 426 7.47 22.90 -14.97
N GLY A 427 6.52 22.66 -14.06
CA GLY A 427 6.09 23.59 -13.02
C GLY A 427 6.73 23.30 -11.66
N LYS A 428 6.30 24.03 -10.62
CA LYS A 428 6.73 23.76 -9.25
C LYS A 428 5.97 22.56 -8.71
N PRO A 429 6.64 21.44 -8.36
CA PRO A 429 5.96 20.27 -7.80
C PRO A 429 5.23 20.59 -6.48
N TRP A 430 4.09 19.94 -6.26
CA TRP A 430 3.26 20.08 -5.06
C TRP A 430 3.99 19.66 -3.77
N ILE A 431 4.96 18.75 -3.88
CA ILE A 431 5.88 18.33 -2.84
C ILE A 431 7.30 18.26 -3.42
N LYS A 432 8.32 18.42 -2.59
CA LYS A 432 9.73 18.41 -2.99
C LYS A 432 10.13 17.12 -3.70
N CYS A 433 10.83 17.23 -4.84
CA CYS A 433 11.56 16.11 -5.44
C CYS A 433 12.78 15.73 -4.59
N ASN A 434 13.17 14.47 -4.60
CA ASN A 434 14.41 14.04 -3.95
C ASN A 434 15.61 14.58 -4.71
N ASP A 435 16.57 15.17 -4.01
CA ASP A 435 17.75 15.82 -4.60
C ASP A 435 18.63 14.83 -5.42
N ASN A 436 18.45 13.51 -5.24
CA ASN A 436 19.22 12.47 -5.92
C ASN A 436 18.67 12.07 -7.31
N TYR A 437 17.67 12.78 -7.84
CA TYR A 437 17.07 12.48 -9.15
C TYR A 437 18.08 12.52 -10.30
N LYS A 438 19.21 13.24 -10.16
CA LYS A 438 20.25 13.28 -11.19
C LYS A 438 20.98 11.94 -11.35
N GLU A 439 21.04 11.14 -10.28
CA GLU A 439 21.70 9.84 -10.25
C GLU A 439 20.70 8.70 -10.39
N ILE A 440 19.59 8.79 -9.65
CA ILE A 440 18.53 7.77 -9.63
C ILE A 440 17.35 8.26 -10.45
N ASN A 441 17.23 7.80 -11.67
CA ASN A 441 16.09 8.13 -12.54
C ASN A 441 15.88 7.06 -13.62
N VAL A 442 14.72 7.08 -14.26
CA VAL A 442 14.34 6.12 -15.30
C VAL A 442 15.26 6.21 -16.52
N MET A 443 15.57 7.44 -16.99
CA MET A 443 16.39 7.65 -18.20
C MET A 443 17.77 7.01 -18.08
N ASN A 444 18.40 7.10 -16.92
CA ASN A 444 19.70 6.49 -16.68
C ASN A 444 19.66 4.95 -16.63
N GLN A 445 18.48 4.37 -16.36
CA GLN A 445 18.34 2.93 -16.10
C GLN A 445 17.67 2.14 -17.24
N ILE A 446 16.76 2.75 -18.00
CA ILE A 446 15.88 2.05 -18.95
C ILE A 446 16.66 1.28 -20.02
N ASN A 447 17.81 1.80 -20.46
CA ASN A 447 18.66 1.20 -21.49
C ASN A 447 19.92 0.50 -20.92
N ASP A 448 20.13 0.54 -19.60
CA ASP A 448 21.24 -0.18 -18.98
C ASP A 448 20.81 -1.59 -18.55
N PRO A 449 21.36 -2.66 -19.19
CA PRO A 449 21.02 -4.04 -18.85
C PRO A 449 21.42 -4.44 -17.42
N ASN A 450 22.28 -3.65 -16.77
CA ASN A 450 22.76 -3.89 -15.41
C ASN A 450 22.05 -3.01 -14.37
N SER A 451 21.09 -2.19 -14.78
CA SER A 451 20.30 -1.34 -13.88
C SER A 451 19.31 -2.14 -13.05
N LEU A 452 18.81 -1.52 -11.97
CA LEU A 452 17.77 -2.11 -11.14
C LEU A 452 16.46 -2.26 -11.92
N TYR A 453 16.08 -1.27 -12.76
CA TYR A 453 14.94 -1.37 -13.66
C TYR A 453 15.02 -2.60 -14.57
N SER A 454 16.15 -2.81 -15.22
CA SER A 454 16.37 -3.99 -16.07
C SER A 454 16.36 -5.29 -15.28
N PHE A 455 16.76 -5.26 -14.01
CA PHE A 455 16.63 -6.41 -13.13
C PHE A 455 15.16 -6.69 -12.80
N TYR A 456 14.35 -5.68 -12.46
CA TYR A 456 12.91 -5.84 -12.24
C TYR A 456 12.18 -6.39 -13.48
N LYS A 457 12.53 -5.96 -14.68
CA LYS A 457 12.01 -6.57 -15.93
C LYS A 457 12.27 -8.07 -15.98
N ARG A 458 13.50 -8.50 -15.67
CA ARG A 458 13.86 -9.93 -15.64
C ARG A 458 13.16 -10.67 -14.50
N LEU A 459 13.00 -10.04 -13.35
CA LEU A 459 12.31 -10.59 -12.18
C LEU A 459 10.83 -10.85 -12.48
N ILE A 460 10.14 -9.85 -13.05
CA ILE A 460 8.74 -9.94 -13.47
C ILE A 460 8.57 -11.00 -14.56
N LYS A 461 9.47 -11.01 -15.56
CA LYS A 461 9.46 -12.07 -16.56
C LYS A 461 9.63 -13.46 -15.96
N CYS A 462 10.56 -13.63 -15.03
CA CYS A 462 10.76 -14.89 -14.31
C CYS A 462 9.49 -15.30 -13.54
N TYR A 463 8.79 -14.37 -12.90
CA TYR A 463 7.50 -14.60 -12.23
C TYR A 463 6.44 -15.12 -13.24
N HIS A 464 6.30 -14.48 -14.40
CA HIS A 464 5.34 -14.88 -15.44
C HIS A 464 5.70 -16.22 -16.09
N ASP A 465 6.98 -16.47 -16.36
CA ASP A 465 7.45 -17.75 -16.91
C ASP A 465 7.13 -18.93 -15.96
N HIS A 466 6.94 -18.66 -14.65
CA HIS A 466 6.61 -19.65 -13.62
C HIS A 466 5.23 -19.40 -12.96
N ALA A 467 4.31 -18.73 -13.68
CA ALA A 467 3.01 -18.32 -13.15
C ALA A 467 2.18 -19.46 -12.53
N ASP A 468 2.34 -20.70 -13.00
CA ASP A 468 1.65 -21.87 -12.44
C ASP A 468 2.18 -22.19 -11.04
N VAL A 469 3.50 -22.17 -10.85
CA VAL A 469 4.10 -22.34 -9.52
C VAL A 469 3.71 -21.18 -8.60
N MET A 470 3.71 -19.94 -9.13
CA MET A 470 3.35 -18.75 -8.35
C MET A 470 1.90 -18.80 -7.88
N SER A 471 0.97 -19.19 -8.75
CA SER A 471 -0.47 -19.21 -8.43
C SER A 471 -0.95 -20.42 -7.63
N GLN A 472 -0.27 -21.56 -7.71
CA GLN A 472 -0.71 -22.84 -7.14
C GLN A 472 0.29 -23.48 -6.18
N GLY A 473 1.57 -23.12 -6.28
CA GLY A 473 2.65 -23.75 -5.52
C GLY A 473 2.55 -23.46 -4.02
N ALA A 474 2.64 -24.49 -3.19
CA ALA A 474 2.76 -24.36 -1.75
C ALA A 474 4.11 -23.70 -1.37
N PHE A 475 4.13 -23.06 -0.22
CA PHE A 475 5.31 -22.39 0.33
C PHE A 475 6.01 -23.26 1.37
N TYR A 476 7.34 -23.37 1.27
CA TYR A 476 8.17 -24.12 2.20
C TYR A 476 9.41 -23.30 2.57
N PRO A 477 9.61 -22.93 3.85
CA PRO A 477 10.91 -22.44 4.34
C PRO A 477 12.00 -23.47 4.09
N MET A 478 13.17 -23.01 3.69
CA MET A 478 14.33 -23.87 3.36
C MET A 478 15.58 -23.35 4.08
N TYR A 479 16.49 -24.25 4.42
CA TYR A 479 17.82 -23.90 4.94
C TYR A 479 17.81 -22.95 6.15
N GLU A 480 16.80 -23.07 7.02
CA GLU A 480 16.57 -22.19 8.17
C GLU A 480 17.76 -22.13 9.15
N GLN A 481 18.57 -23.20 9.20
CA GLN A 481 19.77 -23.29 10.05
C GLN A 481 20.92 -22.38 9.59
N TYR A 482 20.90 -21.85 8.36
CA TYR A 482 21.95 -20.99 7.85
C TYR A 482 21.62 -19.53 8.16
N ARG A 483 22.44 -18.90 9.01
CA ARG A 483 22.23 -17.53 9.45
C ARG A 483 22.58 -16.53 8.34
N GLY A 484 21.76 -15.48 8.22
CA GLY A 484 21.89 -14.46 7.18
C GLY A 484 21.41 -14.90 5.79
N LEU A 485 21.06 -16.19 5.65
CA LEU A 485 20.50 -16.74 4.43
C LEU A 485 18.96 -16.76 4.53
N ILE A 486 18.28 -16.17 3.56
CA ILE A 486 16.83 -16.26 3.40
C ILE A 486 16.57 -17.17 2.22
N ALA A 487 15.97 -18.34 2.48
CA ALA A 487 15.70 -19.30 1.42
C ALA A 487 14.35 -19.98 1.62
N TYR A 488 13.62 -20.13 0.53
CA TYR A 488 12.33 -20.79 0.51
C TYR A 488 12.02 -21.41 -0.85
N LYS A 489 11.07 -22.30 -0.87
CA LYS A 489 10.62 -22.98 -2.06
C LYS A 489 9.12 -22.78 -2.30
N ARG A 490 8.75 -22.54 -3.55
CA ARG A 490 7.40 -22.68 -4.06
C ARG A 490 7.31 -23.97 -4.87
N LYS A 491 6.32 -24.84 -4.59
CA LYS A 491 6.20 -26.12 -5.26
C LYS A 491 4.75 -26.42 -5.63
N SER A 492 4.51 -26.64 -6.91
CA SER A 492 3.28 -27.24 -7.48
C SER A 492 3.50 -28.72 -7.77
N ASP A 493 2.50 -29.38 -8.35
CA ASP A 493 2.58 -30.81 -8.67
C ASP A 493 3.71 -31.13 -9.67
N ASN A 494 3.97 -30.23 -10.62
CA ASN A 494 4.88 -30.48 -11.73
C ASN A 494 6.16 -29.65 -11.71
N ASN A 495 6.17 -28.52 -11.02
CA ASN A 495 7.26 -27.54 -11.07
C ASN A 495 7.61 -27.06 -9.67
N GLU A 496 8.87 -26.68 -9.49
CA GLU A 496 9.30 -26.05 -8.24
C GLU A 496 10.26 -24.89 -8.53
N LEU A 497 10.18 -23.86 -7.71
CA LEU A 497 11.04 -22.68 -7.74
C LEU A 497 11.65 -22.49 -6.36
N LEU A 498 12.99 -22.46 -6.31
CA LEU A 498 13.77 -22.28 -5.09
C LEU A 498 14.46 -20.93 -5.12
N VAL A 499 14.19 -20.11 -4.13
CA VAL A 499 14.81 -18.81 -3.90
C VAL A 499 15.85 -18.94 -2.81
N ILE A 500 17.08 -18.47 -3.06
CA ILE A 500 18.17 -18.43 -2.08
C ILE A 500 18.80 -17.05 -2.14
N VAL A 501 18.84 -16.34 -1.00
CA VAL A 501 19.39 -14.99 -0.89
C VAL A 501 20.34 -14.92 0.30
N ASN A 502 21.58 -14.58 0.04
CA ASN A 502 22.50 -14.09 1.07
C ASN A 502 22.14 -12.62 1.36
N PHE A 503 21.46 -12.34 2.46
CA PHE A 503 21.05 -10.97 2.82
C PHE A 503 22.01 -10.33 3.83
N THR A 504 23.30 -10.65 3.71
CA THR A 504 24.38 -10.07 4.53
C THR A 504 25.36 -9.28 3.67
N ASP A 505 26.15 -8.41 4.30
CA ASP A 505 27.27 -7.67 3.71
C ASP A 505 28.54 -8.53 3.55
N SER A 506 28.47 -9.82 3.87
CA SER A 506 29.60 -10.74 3.90
C SER A 506 29.40 -11.90 2.92
N GLN A 507 30.50 -12.50 2.48
CA GLN A 507 30.49 -13.73 1.69
C GLN A 507 30.16 -14.93 2.58
N ILE A 508 29.28 -15.81 2.11
CA ILE A 508 28.93 -17.07 2.79
C ILE A 508 29.20 -18.27 1.89
N GLU A 509 29.25 -19.47 2.48
CA GLU A 509 29.35 -20.71 1.71
C GLU A 509 28.07 -20.93 0.86
N ALA A 510 28.24 -21.28 -0.40
CA ALA A 510 27.11 -21.55 -1.28
C ALA A 510 26.48 -22.90 -0.95
N ILE A 511 25.15 -22.95 -1.07
CA ILE A 511 24.41 -24.21 -1.00
C ILE A 511 24.51 -24.88 -2.36
N ASP A 512 24.89 -26.16 -2.36
CA ASP A 512 24.88 -26.99 -3.57
C ASP A 512 23.44 -27.31 -3.98
N VAL A 513 23.06 -26.94 -5.19
CA VAL A 513 21.70 -27.07 -5.73
C VAL A 513 21.77 -27.76 -7.09
N ASP A 514 21.15 -28.95 -7.19
CA ASP A 514 21.03 -29.70 -8.44
C ASP A 514 19.80 -29.22 -9.27
N GLN A 515 19.80 -27.94 -9.61
CA GLN A 515 18.74 -27.28 -10.38
C GLN A 515 19.33 -26.16 -11.25
N ASN A 516 18.60 -25.76 -12.31
CA ASN A 516 19.04 -24.68 -13.17
C ASN A 516 18.78 -23.32 -12.50
N CYS A 517 19.80 -22.49 -12.37
CA CYS A 517 19.65 -21.10 -11.98
C CYS A 517 19.04 -20.30 -13.13
N VAL A 518 17.82 -19.81 -12.94
CA VAL A 518 17.06 -19.06 -13.96
C VAL A 518 17.19 -17.54 -13.80
N LEU A 519 17.56 -17.08 -12.61
CA LEU A 519 17.82 -15.65 -12.34
C LEU A 519 18.90 -15.53 -11.24
N CYS A 520 19.87 -14.66 -11.49
CA CYS A 520 20.87 -14.24 -10.52
C CYS A 520 21.08 -12.73 -10.65
N ASN A 521 21.29 -12.03 -9.53
CA ASN A 521 21.57 -10.59 -9.54
C ASN A 521 23.06 -10.26 -9.78
N TYR A 522 23.93 -11.26 -9.80
CA TYR A 522 25.30 -11.15 -10.28
C TYR A 522 25.45 -11.73 -11.67
N LYS A 523 26.38 -11.17 -12.47
CA LYS A 523 26.59 -11.62 -13.87
C LYS A 523 27.08 -13.08 -13.97
N GLU A 524 27.94 -13.48 -13.06
CA GLU A 524 28.51 -14.82 -12.99
C GLU A 524 28.21 -15.41 -11.61
N MET A 525 27.82 -16.65 -11.57
CA MET A 525 27.54 -17.38 -10.35
C MET A 525 28.78 -18.13 -9.89
N GLU A 526 29.23 -17.84 -8.66
CA GLU A 526 30.28 -18.62 -8.00
C GLU A 526 29.73 -19.89 -7.41
N GLN A 527 30.36 -21.03 -7.64
CA GLN A 527 29.84 -22.31 -7.15
C GLN A 527 30.10 -22.55 -5.65
N LYS A 528 31.22 -22.05 -5.13
CA LYS A 528 31.61 -22.30 -3.74
C LYS A 528 31.06 -21.29 -2.74
N PHE A 529 30.77 -20.09 -3.20
CA PHE A 529 30.38 -18.98 -2.33
C PHE A 529 29.21 -18.20 -2.90
N MET A 530 28.45 -17.57 -2.02
CA MET A 530 27.54 -16.49 -2.34
C MET A 530 28.13 -15.18 -1.85
N ARG A 531 28.22 -14.19 -2.72
CA ARG A 531 28.75 -12.85 -2.44
C ARG A 531 27.77 -12.06 -1.58
N PRO A 532 28.16 -10.94 -0.98
CA PRO A 532 27.25 -10.05 -0.28
C PRO A 532 26.01 -9.73 -1.13
N TYR A 533 24.84 -9.87 -0.53
CA TYR A 533 23.54 -9.60 -1.19
C TYR A 533 23.31 -10.37 -2.50
N GLU A 534 23.91 -11.54 -2.66
CA GLU A 534 23.67 -12.38 -3.84
C GLU A 534 22.36 -13.13 -3.72
N ALA A 535 21.53 -13.01 -4.76
CA ALA A 535 20.25 -13.72 -4.91
C ALA A 535 20.30 -14.68 -6.10
N ARG A 536 19.83 -15.91 -5.89
CA ARG A 536 19.78 -16.97 -6.89
C ARG A 536 18.39 -17.60 -6.89
N ILE A 537 17.77 -17.68 -8.06
CA ILE A 537 16.48 -18.33 -8.25
C ILE A 537 16.71 -19.57 -9.12
N TYR A 538 16.30 -20.73 -8.63
CA TYR A 538 16.45 -22.01 -9.31
C TYR A 538 15.08 -22.57 -9.68
N CYS A 539 15.00 -23.28 -10.80
CA CYS A 539 13.81 -23.95 -11.27
C CYS A 539 14.10 -25.42 -11.60
N LYS A 540 13.12 -26.28 -11.28
CA LYS A 540 13.12 -27.70 -11.66
C LYS A 540 11.83 -28.04 -12.39
#